data_6541d338d7b0616034a430f8f5f3b8f3
#
_entry.id   6541d338d7b0616034a430f8f5f3b8f3
#
_cell.length_a   1.000
_cell.length_b   1.000
_cell.length_c   1.000
_cell.angle_alpha   90.00
_cell.angle_beta   90.00
_cell.angle_gamma   90.00
#
_symmetry.space_group_name_H-M   'P 1'
#
loop_
_entity.id
_entity.type
_entity.pdbx_description
1 polymer ?
#
loop_
_entity_poly.entity_id
_entity_poly.type
_entity_poly.pdbx_seq_one_letter_code
_entity_poly.pdbx_strand_id
1 'polypeptide(L)'
;RLFGVVGLARDTLHREAPELARDVDHVVIDGPPRVAGLMRSALLAADLVLIPVQPSPLDGWASAEMLALLGEARIYRPQLAARFVLNRCAARTVLARETAETLADQDPPLLSTTIGQRIVFADVVQTGRLAAEQDEDCPGAREIAALAAEVARVGA
;
A
#
# COMPACT_ATOMS: atom_id res chain seq x y z
N ARG A 1 -19.75 -2.68 -11.71
CA ARG A 1 -18.49 -3.17 -11.13
C ARG A 1 -17.37 -2.28 -11.61
N LEU A 2 -16.67 -1.62 -10.71
CA LEU A 2 -15.63 -0.62 -11.06
C LEU A 2 -14.30 -1.29 -11.43
N PHE A 3 -14.06 -2.54 -10.95
CA PHE A 3 -12.83 -3.30 -11.19
C PHE A 3 -13.10 -4.80 -11.08
N GLY A 4 -12.23 -5.63 -11.68
CA GLY A 4 -12.20 -7.07 -11.52
C GLY A 4 -11.50 -7.48 -10.23
N VAL A 5 -11.92 -8.58 -9.61
CA VAL A 5 -11.22 -9.17 -8.45
C VAL A 5 -10.90 -10.62 -8.77
N VAL A 6 -9.65 -11.01 -8.60
CA VAL A 6 -9.15 -12.37 -8.81
C VAL A 6 -8.44 -12.84 -7.55
N GLY A 7 -8.86 -13.99 -7.02
CA GLY A 7 -8.20 -14.62 -5.88
C GLY A 7 -7.10 -15.56 -6.35
N LEU A 8 -5.84 -15.27 -5.99
CA LEU A 8 -4.67 -16.09 -6.31
C LEU A 8 -3.92 -16.44 -5.02
N ALA A 9 -4.13 -17.65 -4.52
CA ALA A 9 -3.45 -18.15 -3.33
C ALA A 9 -2.21 -19.01 -3.69
N ARG A 10 -1.40 -18.55 -4.68
CA ARG A 10 -0.25 -19.29 -5.21
C ARG A 10 1.00 -18.42 -5.20
N ASP A 11 2.14 -19.04 -4.93
CA ASP A 11 3.45 -18.40 -5.01
C ASP A 11 3.97 -18.19 -6.45
N THR A 12 3.10 -18.42 -7.43
CA THR A 12 3.34 -18.23 -8.88
C THR A 12 2.73 -16.94 -9.44
N LEU A 13 2.24 -16.04 -8.59
CA LEU A 13 1.59 -14.78 -8.98
C LEU A 13 2.45 -13.98 -9.99
N HIS A 14 3.77 -13.92 -9.79
CA HIS A 14 4.70 -13.21 -10.69
C HIS A 14 4.70 -13.74 -12.13
N ARG A 15 4.25 -14.98 -12.37
CA ARG A 15 4.10 -15.55 -13.72
C ARG A 15 2.73 -15.27 -14.32
N GLU A 16 1.72 -15.12 -13.47
CA GLU A 16 0.32 -14.94 -13.89
C GLU A 16 -0.05 -13.46 -14.03
N ALA A 17 0.60 -12.57 -13.26
CA ALA A 17 0.32 -11.14 -13.26
C ALA A 17 0.44 -10.46 -14.63
N PRO A 18 1.42 -10.77 -15.51
CA PRO A 18 1.51 -10.17 -16.84
C PRO A 18 0.28 -10.46 -17.72
N GLU A 19 -0.32 -11.65 -17.59
CA GLU A 19 -1.54 -12.00 -18.32
C GLU A 19 -2.75 -11.21 -17.80
N LEU A 20 -2.86 -11.06 -16.49
CA LEU A 20 -3.93 -10.31 -15.84
C LEU A 20 -3.83 -8.81 -16.11
N ALA A 21 -2.63 -8.32 -16.42
CA ALA A 21 -2.35 -6.91 -16.68
C ALA A 21 -2.63 -6.46 -18.13
N ARG A 22 -2.88 -7.39 -19.07
CA ARG A 22 -2.94 -7.07 -20.51
C ARG A 22 -3.98 -6.03 -20.91
N ASP A 23 -5.14 -6.09 -20.27
CA ASP A 23 -6.31 -5.29 -20.67
C ASP A 23 -6.74 -4.30 -19.58
N VAL A 24 -5.83 -3.94 -18.66
CA VAL A 24 -6.09 -3.02 -17.56
C VAL A 24 -4.95 -2.03 -17.39
N ASP A 25 -5.27 -0.81 -16.97
CA ASP A 25 -4.28 0.24 -16.74
C ASP A 25 -3.45 -0.03 -15.46
N HIS A 26 -4.08 -0.62 -14.45
CA HIS A 26 -3.45 -0.87 -13.15
C HIS A 26 -3.89 -2.21 -12.57
N VAL A 27 -2.94 -2.89 -11.93
CA VAL A 27 -3.20 -4.08 -11.10
C VAL A 27 -2.79 -3.74 -9.66
N VAL A 28 -3.71 -3.90 -8.73
CA VAL A 28 -3.43 -3.77 -7.29
C VAL A 28 -3.36 -5.16 -6.68
N ILE A 29 -2.22 -5.49 -6.09
CA ILE A 29 -1.98 -6.77 -5.41
C ILE A 29 -2.15 -6.54 -3.91
N ASP A 30 -3.22 -7.10 -3.32
CA ASP A 30 -3.39 -7.13 -1.87
C ASP A 30 -2.61 -8.33 -1.32
N GLY A 31 -1.49 -8.04 -0.69
CA GLY A 31 -0.54 -9.06 -0.20
C GLY A 31 -1.03 -9.71 1.10
N PRO A 32 -0.92 -11.04 1.24
CA PRO A 32 -1.31 -11.73 2.47
C PRO A 32 -0.33 -11.42 3.60
N PRO A 33 -0.82 -11.26 4.83
CA PRO A 33 0.07 -11.12 5.98
C PRO A 33 0.83 -12.43 6.23
N ARG A 34 2.14 -12.33 6.49
CA ARG A 34 2.99 -13.41 7.03
C ARG A 34 3.16 -14.68 6.16
N VAL A 35 2.90 -14.62 4.88
CA VAL A 35 3.17 -15.74 3.95
C VAL A 35 4.32 -15.38 3.02
N ALA A 36 5.54 -15.68 3.45
CA ALA A 36 6.78 -15.25 2.78
C ALA A 36 6.85 -15.63 1.28
N GLY A 37 6.38 -16.82 0.90
CA GLY A 37 6.37 -17.26 -0.51
C GLY A 37 5.44 -16.43 -1.39
N LEU A 38 4.20 -16.18 -0.93
CA LEU A 38 3.24 -15.35 -1.64
C LEU A 38 3.71 -13.90 -1.71
N MET A 39 4.27 -13.37 -0.63
CA MET A 39 4.81 -12.01 -0.59
C MET A 39 5.98 -11.84 -1.56
N ARG A 40 6.94 -12.78 -1.59
CA ARG A 40 8.03 -12.76 -2.58
C ARG A 40 7.50 -12.77 -4.01
N SER A 41 6.52 -13.61 -4.29
CA SER A 41 5.89 -13.65 -5.62
C SER A 41 5.20 -12.34 -5.98
N ALA A 42 4.51 -11.70 -5.04
CA ALA A 42 3.89 -10.39 -5.22
C ALA A 42 4.93 -9.30 -5.50
N LEU A 43 6.03 -9.27 -4.74
CA LEU A 43 7.13 -8.33 -4.94
C LEU A 43 7.79 -8.48 -6.31
N LEU A 44 7.94 -9.72 -6.79
CA LEU A 44 8.50 -9.98 -8.13
C LEU A 44 7.54 -9.57 -9.27
N ALA A 45 6.25 -9.51 -9.00
CA ALA A 45 5.24 -9.06 -9.96
C ALA A 45 5.06 -7.53 -9.98
N ALA A 46 5.37 -6.85 -8.88
CA ALA A 46 5.08 -5.43 -8.70
C ALA A 46 6.12 -4.52 -9.37
N ASP A 47 5.70 -3.34 -9.77
CA ASP A 47 6.56 -2.23 -10.18
C ASP A 47 6.73 -1.24 -9.03
N LEU A 48 5.72 -1.12 -8.18
CA LEU A 48 5.72 -0.28 -6.98
C LEU A 48 5.14 -1.04 -5.78
N VAL A 49 5.79 -0.93 -4.64
CA VAL A 49 5.33 -1.46 -3.36
C VAL A 49 4.94 -0.32 -2.44
N LEU A 50 3.72 -0.33 -1.95
CA LEU A 50 3.27 0.56 -0.88
C LEU A 50 3.34 -0.19 0.45
N ILE A 51 4.02 0.38 1.42
CA ILE A 51 4.21 -0.19 2.76
C ILE A 51 3.42 0.69 3.74
N PRO A 52 2.19 0.30 4.11
CA PRO A 52 1.41 1.06 5.08
C PRO A 52 2.00 0.88 6.48
N VAL A 53 2.24 2.01 7.16
CA VAL A 53 2.76 2.06 8.53
C VAL A 53 1.77 2.83 9.40
N GLN A 54 1.40 2.27 10.53
CA GLN A 54 0.62 2.99 11.53
C GLN A 54 1.56 3.72 12.50
N PRO A 55 1.17 4.89 13.03
CA PRO A 55 1.90 5.53 14.11
C PRO A 55 1.78 4.72 15.40
N SER A 56 2.63 3.70 15.52
CA SER A 56 2.67 2.76 16.65
C SER A 56 4.10 2.27 16.88
N PRO A 57 4.57 2.19 18.12
CA PRO A 57 5.90 1.63 18.41
C PRO A 57 6.09 0.19 17.94
N LEU A 58 4.99 -0.57 17.75
CA LEU A 58 5.03 -1.97 17.33
C LEU A 58 5.14 -2.15 15.81
N ASP A 59 4.75 -1.17 15.03
CA ASP A 59 4.77 -1.25 13.55
C ASP A 59 6.18 -1.21 12.96
N GLY A 60 7.16 -0.68 13.69
CA GLY A 60 8.56 -0.70 13.28
C GLY A 60 9.11 -2.11 13.05
N TRP A 61 8.65 -3.10 13.81
CA TRP A 61 9.07 -4.50 13.68
C TRP A 61 8.47 -5.18 12.45
N ALA A 62 7.20 -4.93 12.16
CA ALA A 62 6.53 -5.45 10.97
C ALA A 62 7.17 -4.85 9.69
N SER A 63 7.58 -3.61 9.75
CA SER A 63 8.30 -2.95 8.65
C SER A 63 9.66 -3.56 8.38
N ALA A 64 10.41 -3.98 9.41
CA ALA A 64 11.73 -4.59 9.24
C ALA A 64 11.69 -5.91 8.45
N GLU A 65 10.69 -6.78 8.71
CA GLU A 65 10.50 -8.02 7.94
C GLU A 65 10.18 -7.72 6.48
N MET A 66 9.30 -6.74 6.24
CA MET A 66 8.94 -6.30 4.88
C MET A 66 10.15 -5.71 4.13
N LEU A 67 10.99 -4.92 4.80
CA LEU A 67 12.20 -4.35 4.22
C LEU A 67 13.23 -5.43 3.86
N ALA A 68 13.36 -6.48 4.66
CA ALA A 68 14.23 -7.62 4.34
C ALA A 68 13.74 -8.33 3.06
N LEU A 69 12.44 -8.60 2.93
CA LEU A 69 11.85 -9.21 1.73
C LEU A 69 11.99 -8.30 0.50
N LEU A 70 11.83 -6.99 0.67
CA LEU A 70 12.05 -6.00 -0.40
C LEU A 70 13.51 -6.03 -0.88
N GLY A 71 14.47 -6.10 0.06
CA GLY A 71 15.89 -6.23 -0.25
C GLY A 71 16.21 -7.48 -1.07
N GLU A 72 15.62 -8.63 -0.68
CA GLU A 72 15.74 -9.88 -1.44
C GLU A 72 15.15 -9.74 -2.86
N ALA A 73 13.96 -9.15 -2.99
CA ALA A 73 13.30 -8.96 -4.28
C ALA A 73 14.10 -8.04 -5.21
N ARG A 74 14.71 -6.99 -4.69
CA ARG A 74 15.53 -6.04 -5.44
C ARG A 74 16.81 -6.66 -6.05
N ILE A 75 17.27 -7.80 -5.54
CA ILE A 75 18.36 -8.55 -6.19
C ILE A 75 17.94 -9.00 -7.60
N TYR A 76 16.69 -9.37 -7.79
CA TYR A 76 16.13 -9.83 -9.08
C TYR A 76 15.40 -8.73 -9.85
N ARG A 77 14.90 -7.72 -9.16
CA ARG A 77 14.15 -6.57 -9.68
C ARG A 77 14.76 -5.26 -9.16
N PRO A 78 15.95 -4.85 -9.63
CA PRO A 78 16.63 -3.65 -9.13
C PRO A 78 15.81 -2.35 -9.26
N GLN A 79 14.91 -2.29 -10.24
CA GLN A 79 14.01 -1.16 -10.49
C GLN A 79 12.76 -1.14 -9.62
N LEU A 80 12.53 -2.15 -8.76
CA LEU A 80 11.35 -2.20 -7.90
C LEU A 80 11.30 -1.00 -6.96
N ALA A 81 10.36 -0.11 -7.25
CA ALA A 81 10.11 1.06 -6.41
C ALA A 81 9.36 0.66 -5.13
N ALA A 82 9.61 1.36 -4.05
CA ALA A 82 8.85 1.19 -2.82
C ALA A 82 8.61 2.55 -2.15
N ARG A 83 7.52 2.67 -1.40
CA ARG A 83 7.18 3.86 -0.61
C ARG A 83 6.50 3.45 0.68
N PHE A 84 6.87 4.13 1.77
CA PHE A 84 6.04 4.12 2.97
C PHE A 84 4.83 5.01 2.79
N VAL A 85 3.72 4.63 3.42
CA VAL A 85 2.53 5.47 3.54
C VAL A 85 2.02 5.41 4.98
N LEU A 86 1.88 6.58 5.61
CA LEU A 86 1.28 6.67 6.94
C LEU A 86 -0.22 6.39 6.85
N ASN A 87 -0.66 5.40 7.59
CA ASN A 87 -2.03 4.91 7.60
C ASN A 87 -2.63 4.94 9.01
N ARG A 88 -3.96 5.09 9.08
CA ARG A 88 -4.71 5.14 10.35
C ARG A 88 -4.18 6.18 11.34
N CYS A 89 -3.72 7.30 10.83
CA CYS A 89 -3.20 8.37 11.67
C CYS A 89 -4.32 9.06 12.45
N ALA A 90 -4.20 9.09 13.77
CA ALA A 90 -5.04 9.95 14.58
C ALA A 90 -4.62 11.41 14.34
N ALA A 91 -5.62 12.29 14.17
CA ALA A 91 -5.36 13.69 13.84
C ALA A 91 -4.52 14.39 14.91
N ARG A 92 -3.48 15.10 14.48
CA ARG A 92 -2.65 15.98 15.32
C ARG A 92 -1.94 15.28 16.49
N THR A 93 -1.61 14.01 16.37
CA THR A 93 -0.87 13.31 17.43
C THR A 93 0.64 13.54 17.30
N VAL A 94 1.31 13.65 18.44
CA VAL A 94 2.79 13.71 18.51
C VAL A 94 3.40 12.47 17.86
N LEU A 95 2.80 11.31 18.12
CA LEU A 95 3.27 10.02 17.61
C LEU A 95 3.26 9.96 16.06
N ALA A 96 2.22 10.50 15.40
CA ALA A 96 2.18 10.55 13.93
C ALA A 96 3.32 11.41 13.36
N ARG A 97 3.62 12.54 14.01
CA ARG A 97 4.73 13.42 13.62
C ARG A 97 6.09 12.74 13.82
N GLU A 98 6.32 12.15 14.99
CA GLU A 98 7.58 11.44 15.31
C GLU A 98 7.81 10.25 14.36
N THR A 99 6.74 9.51 14.03
CA THR A 99 6.82 8.43 13.04
C THR A 99 7.19 8.97 11.66
N ALA A 100 6.59 10.07 11.22
CA ALA A 100 6.93 10.71 9.95
C ALA A 100 8.39 11.19 9.92
N GLU A 101 8.86 11.83 10.99
CA GLU A 101 10.25 12.27 11.14
C GLU A 101 11.22 11.07 11.09
N THR A 102 10.87 9.97 11.75
CA THR A 102 11.71 8.74 11.75
C THR A 102 11.78 8.11 10.35
N LEU A 103 10.70 8.17 9.59
CA LEU A 103 10.65 7.57 8.24
C LEU A 103 11.18 8.51 7.15
N ALA A 104 11.34 9.80 7.42
CA ALA A 104 11.75 10.79 6.42
C ALA A 104 13.11 10.47 5.79
N ASP A 105 14.05 9.94 6.59
CA ASP A 105 15.41 9.61 6.17
C ASP A 105 15.62 8.12 5.85
N GLN A 106 14.51 7.34 5.74
CA GLN A 106 14.58 5.90 5.47
C GLN A 106 14.51 5.59 3.97
N ASP A 107 15.06 4.42 3.58
CA ASP A 107 14.78 3.76 2.31
C ASP A 107 13.86 2.56 2.58
N PRO A 108 12.68 2.52 1.95
CA PRO A 108 12.12 3.44 0.96
C PRO A 108 11.61 4.75 1.56
N PRO A 109 11.52 5.83 0.74
CA PRO A 109 11.04 7.12 1.22
C PRO A 109 9.53 7.11 1.54
N LEU A 110 9.14 8.01 2.45
CA LEU A 110 7.76 8.22 2.84
C LEU A 110 7.01 9.08 1.81
N LEU A 111 5.76 8.69 1.48
CA LEU A 111 4.84 9.54 0.72
C LEU A 111 4.40 10.74 1.55
N SER A 112 4.09 11.84 0.88
CA SER A 112 3.58 13.06 1.52
C SER A 112 2.14 12.92 1.99
N THR A 113 1.37 12.07 1.30
CA THR A 113 -0.03 11.79 1.63
C THR A 113 -0.13 10.87 2.84
N THR A 114 -0.97 11.24 3.78
CA THR A 114 -1.28 10.49 5.00
C THR A 114 -2.74 10.09 5.00
N ILE A 115 -3.05 8.85 5.36
CA ILE A 115 -4.42 8.36 5.54
C ILE A 115 -4.80 8.43 7.01
N GLY A 116 -5.82 9.19 7.32
CA GLY A 116 -6.33 9.35 8.68
C GLY A 116 -7.12 8.13 9.15
N GLN A 117 -7.23 8.00 10.47
CA GLN A 117 -8.18 7.06 11.06
C GLN A 117 -9.59 7.65 10.93
N ARG A 118 -10.37 7.14 9.96
CA ARG A 118 -11.69 7.64 9.60
C ARG A 118 -12.76 6.57 9.80
N ILE A 119 -13.86 6.96 10.43
CA ILE A 119 -15.02 6.06 10.65
C ILE A 119 -15.60 5.62 9.31
N VAL A 120 -15.62 6.49 8.29
CA VAL A 120 -16.13 6.17 6.95
C VAL A 120 -15.53 4.88 6.36
N PHE A 121 -14.27 4.58 6.62
CA PHE A 121 -13.66 3.34 6.12
C PHE A 121 -14.27 2.09 6.77
N ALA A 122 -14.66 2.15 8.05
CA ALA A 122 -15.34 1.05 8.71
C ALA A 122 -16.80 0.91 8.23
N ASP A 123 -17.48 2.04 8.05
CA ASP A 123 -18.89 2.06 7.64
C ASP A 123 -19.07 1.50 6.21
N VAL A 124 -18.22 1.90 5.26
CA VAL A 124 -18.35 1.47 3.87
C VAL A 124 -18.01 0.00 3.66
N VAL A 125 -17.12 -0.59 4.46
CA VAL A 125 -16.80 -2.02 4.41
C VAL A 125 -18.04 -2.89 4.63
N GLN A 126 -18.94 -2.49 5.51
CA GLN A 126 -20.17 -3.24 5.79
C GLN A 126 -21.10 -3.29 4.58
N THR A 127 -21.05 -2.31 3.71
CA THR A 127 -21.90 -2.21 2.51
C THR A 127 -21.18 -2.57 1.22
N GLY A 128 -19.89 -2.88 1.28
CA GLY A 128 -19.03 -3.16 0.13
C GLY A 128 -18.87 -1.96 -0.81
N ARG A 129 -18.95 -0.73 -0.27
CA ARG A 129 -18.79 0.52 -1.00
C ARG A 129 -17.40 1.14 -0.76
N LEU A 130 -17.05 2.09 -1.61
CA LEU A 130 -15.90 2.97 -1.40
C LEU A 130 -16.34 4.23 -0.62
N ALA A 131 -15.42 4.86 0.10
CA ALA A 131 -15.70 6.10 0.80
C ALA A 131 -16.23 7.20 -0.15
N ALA A 132 -15.65 7.29 -1.36
CA ALA A 132 -16.09 8.22 -2.40
C ALA A 132 -17.48 7.93 -2.97
N GLU A 133 -17.97 6.69 -2.90
CA GLU A 133 -19.34 6.35 -3.31
C GLU A 133 -20.38 6.75 -2.26
N GLN A 134 -19.95 6.90 -1.02
CA GLN A 134 -20.82 7.39 0.05
C GLN A 134 -20.85 8.93 0.08
N ASP A 135 -19.68 9.55 -0.01
CA ASP A 135 -19.50 11.01 -0.05
C ASP A 135 -18.10 11.31 -0.64
N GLU A 136 -18.07 11.82 -1.88
CA GLU A 136 -16.83 12.14 -2.60
C GLU A 136 -16.01 13.25 -1.94
N ASP A 137 -16.68 14.11 -1.18
CA ASP A 137 -16.07 15.23 -0.48
C ASP A 137 -15.62 14.90 0.94
N CYS A 138 -15.90 13.71 1.45
CA CYS A 138 -15.47 13.35 2.80
C CYS A 138 -13.93 13.30 2.90
N PRO A 139 -13.36 13.57 4.08
CA PRO A 139 -11.90 13.57 4.26
C PRO A 139 -11.24 12.26 3.83
N GLY A 140 -11.88 11.12 4.08
CA GLY A 140 -11.35 9.81 3.68
C GLY A 140 -11.25 9.65 2.17
N ALA A 141 -12.29 10.06 1.41
CA ALA A 141 -12.28 10.02 -0.04
C ALA A 141 -11.18 10.93 -0.63
N ARG A 142 -11.05 12.15 -0.10
CA ARG A 142 -9.99 13.09 -0.53
C ARG A 142 -8.59 12.57 -0.24
N GLU A 143 -8.37 11.94 0.90
CA GLU A 143 -7.07 11.34 1.26
C GLU A 143 -6.70 10.19 0.30
N ILE A 144 -7.64 9.32 -0.04
CA ILE A 144 -7.43 8.24 -1.01
C ILE A 144 -7.17 8.79 -2.41
N ALA A 145 -7.91 9.81 -2.85
CA ALA A 145 -7.68 10.46 -4.14
C ALA A 145 -6.27 11.12 -4.22
N ALA A 146 -5.84 11.78 -3.14
CA ALA A 146 -4.51 12.37 -3.04
C ALA A 146 -3.42 11.29 -3.08
N LEU A 147 -3.61 10.17 -2.37
CA LEU A 147 -2.70 9.02 -2.41
C LEU A 147 -2.60 8.45 -3.83
N ALA A 148 -3.72 8.23 -4.51
CA ALA A 148 -3.73 7.73 -5.88
C ALA A 148 -2.98 8.65 -6.84
N ALA A 149 -3.18 9.96 -6.73
CA ALA A 149 -2.47 10.96 -7.54
C ALA A 149 -0.96 10.99 -7.25
N GLU A 150 -0.54 10.77 -6.01
CA GLU A 150 0.87 10.70 -5.63
C GLU A 150 1.52 9.41 -6.14
N VAL A 151 0.84 8.27 -6.00
CA VAL A 151 1.27 6.96 -6.50
C VAL A 151 1.45 6.96 -8.01
N ALA A 152 0.53 7.57 -8.76
CA ALA A 152 0.63 7.68 -10.23
C ALA A 152 1.89 8.44 -10.66
N ARG A 153 2.35 9.42 -9.89
CA ARG A 153 3.60 10.16 -10.18
C ARG A 153 4.87 9.38 -9.86
N VAL A 154 4.80 8.42 -8.94
CA VAL A 154 5.94 7.56 -8.59
C VAL A 154 6.13 6.45 -9.62
N GLY A 155 5.04 5.96 -10.21
CA GLY A 155 5.04 4.90 -11.21
C GLY A 155 5.28 5.37 -12.65
N ALA A 156 5.36 6.69 -12.88
CA ALA A 156 5.67 7.28 -14.17
C ALA A 156 7.18 7.50 -14.29
#